data_ddaa745a3be175029e4e8a3322164dfc
#
_entry.id   ddaa745a3be175029e4e8a3322164dfc
#
_cell.length_a   1.000
_cell.length_b   1.000
_cell.length_c   1.000
_cell.angle_alpha   90.00
_cell.angle_beta   90.00
_cell.angle_gamma   90.00
#
_symmetry.space_group_name_H-M   'P 1'
#
loop_
_entity.id
_entity.type
_entity.pdbx_description
1 polymer ?
#
loop_
_entity_poly.entity_id
_entity_poly.type
_entity_poly.pdbx_seq_one_letter_code
_entity_poly.pdbx_strand_id
1 'polypeptide(L)'
;MNSGVFKLARLSWRYLWSRPLAAVLNLLVLTLGLAAITLVLLVATQLDKAFERDLSGIDLVVGAKGSPLQLILAGVFHIDVPTGNILLQEVQALQKNPLVAQVIPLSLGDSYQGFRIVGTTPDYVAHYEAQLAEGALWQQPMDAVLGANVARGIVKASHQGAPLVGATFIGSHGLGGGGHAHGNHPYRASGVLAPCGCVLDRLILTSTESVWMVHETATANDAEDLEIMKEEREVTVALVRYRTPMAAITLPRLINGGTSMQAAAPAIEVTRLLRLLGVGADVLRAFGGVLLAVAALSVFIALWNAVRERRADLAMLRMLGAPPGRVAGLVLWEALWLAALASILGLLLGHGLAQALGWALQAQGLLPVTGWIWLPAEAGVPLLAAGVAALAALLPAMQAYRTDVADLLSQP
;
A
#
# COMPACT_ATOMS: atom_id res chain seq x y z
N MET A 1 5.74 47.50 -2.83
CA MET A 1 4.85 46.69 -1.91
C MET A 1 5.57 45.50 -1.26
N ASN A 2 6.58 44.88 -1.90
CA ASN A 2 7.28 43.67 -1.40
C ASN A 2 8.23 43.84 -0.20
N SER A 3 8.85 45.01 0.02
CA SER A 3 9.85 45.16 1.10
C SER A 3 9.24 45.17 2.51
N GLY A 4 8.00 45.60 2.66
CA GLY A 4 7.32 45.65 3.95
C GLY A 4 6.88 44.26 4.48
N VAL A 5 6.38 43.38 3.59
CA VAL A 5 5.94 42.02 3.91
C VAL A 5 7.13 41.16 4.32
N PHE A 6 8.28 41.30 3.62
CA PHE A 6 9.50 40.54 3.93
C PHE A 6 10.10 40.91 5.28
N LYS A 7 10.06 42.20 5.65
CA LYS A 7 10.50 42.67 6.96
C LYS A 7 9.58 42.12 8.09
N LEU A 8 8.28 42.09 7.84
CA LEU A 8 7.29 41.54 8.78
C LEU A 8 7.49 40.05 9.02
N ALA A 9 7.64 39.25 7.95
CA ALA A 9 7.90 37.82 8.03
C ALA A 9 9.21 37.49 8.76
N ARG A 10 10.29 38.28 8.54
CA ARG A 10 11.55 38.11 9.25
C ARG A 10 11.45 38.46 10.74
N LEU A 11 10.65 39.46 11.08
CA LEU A 11 10.42 39.85 12.48
C LEU A 11 9.60 38.78 13.21
N SER A 12 8.53 38.26 12.58
CA SER A 12 7.71 37.19 13.16
C SER A 12 8.51 35.91 13.39
N TRP A 13 9.46 35.56 12.50
CA TRP A 13 10.38 34.45 12.70
C TRP A 13 11.20 34.59 13.99
N ARG A 14 11.74 35.78 14.27
CA ARG A 14 12.48 36.02 15.52
C ARG A 14 11.57 35.95 16.74
N TYR A 15 10.33 36.40 16.62
CA TYR A 15 9.35 36.29 17.71
C TYR A 15 8.96 34.85 17.98
N LEU A 16 8.77 34.03 16.96
CA LEU A 16 8.48 32.60 17.12
C LEU A 16 9.54 31.91 18.00
N TRP A 17 10.81 32.19 17.74
CA TRP A 17 11.93 31.56 18.47
C TRP A 17 12.29 32.27 19.78
N SER A 18 11.60 33.30 20.16
CA SER A 18 11.77 33.90 21.50
C SER A 18 11.26 33.00 22.63
N ARG A 19 10.41 31.98 22.27
CA ARG A 19 9.87 30.96 23.19
C ARG A 19 10.06 29.57 22.59
N PRO A 20 11.28 29.06 22.62
CA PRO A 20 11.63 27.85 21.86
C PRO A 20 10.85 26.61 22.30
N LEU A 21 10.59 26.46 23.62
CA LEU A 21 9.85 25.32 24.16
C LEU A 21 8.41 25.26 23.60
N ALA A 22 7.69 26.38 23.65
CA ALA A 22 6.33 26.44 23.13
C ALA A 22 6.29 26.25 21.59
N ALA A 23 7.24 26.85 20.86
CA ALA A 23 7.35 26.70 19.42
C ALA A 23 7.64 25.24 19.03
N VAL A 24 8.57 24.56 19.71
CA VAL A 24 8.90 23.15 19.46
C VAL A 24 7.73 22.23 19.78
N LEU A 25 7.03 22.44 20.90
CA LEU A 25 5.87 21.62 21.28
C LEU A 25 4.74 21.74 20.25
N ASN A 26 4.39 22.97 19.85
CA ASN A 26 3.40 23.22 18.80
C ASN A 26 3.80 22.62 17.47
N LEU A 27 5.07 22.78 17.08
CA LEU A 27 5.63 22.19 15.87
C LEU A 27 5.54 20.67 15.90
N LEU A 28 5.87 20.03 17.03
CA LEU A 28 5.83 18.58 17.18
C LEU A 28 4.40 18.04 17.01
N VAL A 29 3.42 18.61 17.71
CA VAL A 29 2.03 18.13 17.66
C VAL A 29 1.46 18.31 16.25
N LEU A 30 1.70 19.47 15.61
CA LEU A 30 1.25 19.74 14.25
C LEU A 30 1.94 18.80 13.23
N THR A 31 3.23 18.56 13.40
CA THR A 31 4.02 17.63 12.58
C THR A 31 3.47 16.20 12.64
N LEU A 32 3.19 15.70 13.87
CA LEU A 32 2.63 14.36 14.05
C LEU A 32 1.26 14.22 13.38
N GLY A 33 0.39 15.22 13.51
CA GLY A 33 -0.92 15.21 12.87
C GLY A 33 -0.81 15.16 11.33
N LEU A 34 0.06 15.99 10.76
CA LEU A 34 0.29 16.03 9.31
C LEU A 34 0.98 14.75 8.81
N ALA A 35 1.93 14.19 9.57
CA ALA A 35 2.59 12.94 9.24
C ALA A 35 1.62 11.75 9.22
N ALA A 36 0.68 11.69 10.18
CA ALA A 36 -0.36 10.65 10.18
C ALA A 36 -1.25 10.74 8.94
N ILE A 37 -1.66 11.94 8.54
CA ILE A 37 -2.46 12.15 7.34
C ILE A 37 -1.67 11.76 6.09
N THR A 38 -0.41 12.17 5.98
CA THR A 38 0.47 11.83 4.85
C THR A 38 0.68 10.31 4.76
N LEU A 39 0.94 9.65 5.89
CA LEU A 39 1.11 8.19 5.93
C LEU A 39 -0.14 7.47 5.41
N VAL A 40 -1.32 7.83 5.91
CA VAL A 40 -2.59 7.22 5.48
C VAL A 40 -2.84 7.46 4.01
N LEU A 41 -2.58 8.67 3.51
CA LEU A 41 -2.75 9.02 2.10
C LEU A 41 -1.84 8.17 1.21
N LEU A 42 -0.55 8.04 1.57
CA LEU A 42 0.43 7.25 0.82
C LEU A 42 0.07 5.76 0.81
N VAL A 43 -0.22 5.19 1.98
CA VAL A 43 -0.52 3.76 2.11
C VAL A 43 -1.84 3.41 1.40
N ALA A 44 -2.92 4.16 1.65
CA ALA A 44 -4.21 3.89 1.03
C ALA A 44 -4.12 3.96 -0.50
N THR A 45 -3.51 5.01 -1.05
CA THR A 45 -3.40 5.16 -2.51
C THR A 45 -2.56 4.06 -3.16
N GLN A 46 -1.49 3.60 -2.49
CA GLN A 46 -0.64 2.53 -3.02
C GLN A 46 -1.34 1.17 -2.94
N LEU A 47 -2.08 0.90 -1.85
CA LEU A 47 -2.90 -0.31 -1.72
C LEU A 47 -3.99 -0.38 -2.78
N ASP A 48 -4.75 0.70 -2.96
CA ASP A 48 -5.81 0.77 -3.97
C ASP A 48 -5.26 0.47 -5.37
N LYS A 49 -4.15 1.12 -5.76
CA LYS A 49 -3.50 0.88 -7.06
C LYS A 49 -2.94 -0.54 -7.21
N ALA A 50 -2.41 -1.14 -6.15
CA ALA A 50 -1.92 -2.51 -6.18
C ALA A 50 -3.08 -3.48 -6.37
N PHE A 51 -4.18 -3.30 -5.62
CA PHE A 51 -5.36 -4.14 -5.77
C PHE A 51 -6.00 -4.01 -7.16
N GLU A 52 -6.17 -2.79 -7.68
CA GLU A 52 -6.70 -2.57 -9.03
C GLU A 52 -5.86 -3.28 -10.09
N ARG A 53 -4.54 -3.23 -9.98
CA ARG A 53 -3.63 -3.86 -10.94
C ARG A 53 -3.65 -5.38 -10.84
N ASP A 54 -3.58 -5.93 -9.64
CA ASP A 54 -3.56 -7.38 -9.43
C ASP A 54 -4.91 -8.03 -9.81
N LEU A 55 -6.00 -7.28 -9.77
CA LEU A 55 -7.36 -7.71 -10.16
C LEU A 55 -7.70 -7.45 -11.62
N SER A 56 -6.92 -6.64 -12.31
CA SER A 56 -7.22 -6.21 -13.68
C SER A 56 -7.45 -7.43 -14.61
N GLY A 57 -8.62 -7.47 -15.26
CA GLY A 57 -9.00 -8.54 -16.19
C GLY A 57 -9.37 -9.88 -15.55
N ILE A 58 -9.48 -9.98 -14.23
CA ILE A 58 -9.98 -11.16 -13.51
C ILE A 58 -11.40 -10.88 -13.05
N ASP A 59 -12.38 -11.49 -13.74
CA ASP A 59 -13.80 -11.26 -13.46
C ASP A 59 -14.35 -12.23 -12.39
N LEU A 60 -13.81 -13.46 -12.33
CA LEU A 60 -14.25 -14.50 -11.41
C LEU A 60 -13.06 -15.38 -11.01
N VAL A 61 -13.03 -15.77 -9.77
CA VAL A 61 -12.10 -16.77 -9.22
C VAL A 61 -12.89 -18.00 -8.85
N VAL A 62 -12.47 -19.18 -9.30
CA VAL A 62 -13.14 -20.47 -9.05
C VAL A 62 -12.16 -21.38 -8.36
N GLY A 63 -12.60 -22.09 -7.32
CA GLY A 63 -11.80 -23.04 -6.56
C GLY A 63 -12.65 -23.95 -5.71
N ALA A 64 -12.07 -24.66 -4.75
CA ALA A 64 -12.80 -25.51 -3.82
C ALA A 64 -13.77 -24.72 -2.94
N LYS A 65 -14.87 -25.34 -2.52
CA LYS A 65 -15.86 -24.71 -1.64
C LYS A 65 -15.24 -24.23 -0.34
N GLY A 66 -15.56 -22.99 0.03
CA GLY A 66 -15.04 -22.35 1.24
C GLY A 66 -15.37 -20.87 1.30
N SER A 67 -14.49 -20.08 1.87
CA SER A 67 -14.66 -18.63 1.93
C SER A 67 -14.34 -17.97 0.58
N PRO A 68 -15.27 -17.20 -0.03
CA PRO A 68 -15.01 -16.46 -1.26
C PRO A 68 -13.83 -15.49 -1.13
N LEU A 69 -13.69 -14.82 0.02
CA LEU A 69 -12.59 -13.92 0.28
C LEU A 69 -11.24 -14.65 0.34
N GLN A 70 -11.19 -15.80 1.04
CA GLN A 70 -9.98 -16.61 1.13
C GLN A 70 -9.54 -17.10 -0.25
N LEU A 71 -10.50 -17.48 -1.10
CA LEU A 71 -10.22 -17.90 -2.48
C LEU A 71 -9.53 -16.78 -3.30
N ILE A 72 -9.96 -15.55 -3.13
CA ILE A 72 -9.34 -14.38 -3.80
C ILE A 72 -7.97 -14.07 -3.19
N LEU A 73 -7.85 -14.08 -1.85
CA LEU A 73 -6.58 -13.83 -1.18
C LEU A 73 -5.51 -14.87 -1.55
N ALA A 74 -5.92 -16.13 -1.70
CA ALA A 74 -5.02 -17.21 -2.11
C ALA A 74 -4.72 -17.20 -3.61
N GLY A 75 -5.75 -17.03 -4.47
CA GLY A 75 -5.64 -17.22 -5.91
C GLY A 75 -5.19 -15.98 -6.69
N VAL A 76 -5.49 -14.77 -6.22
CA VAL A 76 -5.08 -13.53 -6.91
C VAL A 76 -3.91 -12.86 -6.19
N PHE A 77 -4.04 -12.67 -4.88
CA PHE A 77 -3.01 -11.96 -4.11
C PHE A 77 -1.90 -12.86 -3.59
N HIS A 78 -2.11 -14.18 -3.58
CA HIS A 78 -1.15 -15.17 -3.11
C HIS A 78 -0.66 -14.98 -1.66
N ILE A 79 -1.49 -14.40 -0.80
CA ILE A 79 -1.15 -14.09 0.61
C ILE A 79 -1.83 -15.00 1.63
N ASP A 80 -2.72 -15.91 1.20
CA ASP A 80 -3.44 -16.84 2.07
C ASP A 80 -3.32 -18.28 1.58
N VAL A 81 -3.72 -19.23 2.43
CA VAL A 81 -3.77 -20.66 2.09
C VAL A 81 -5.06 -20.93 1.30
N PRO A 82 -5.01 -21.72 0.21
CA PRO A 82 -6.20 -22.06 -0.56
C PRO A 82 -7.17 -22.95 0.22
N THR A 83 -8.45 -22.94 -0.20
CA THR A 83 -9.52 -23.73 0.41
C THR A 83 -9.47 -25.22 0.08
N GLY A 84 -8.67 -25.62 -0.89
CA GLY A 84 -8.54 -26.98 -1.42
C GLY A 84 -8.30 -26.95 -2.92
N ASN A 85 -8.43 -28.12 -3.55
CA ASN A 85 -8.26 -28.29 -4.99
C ASN A 85 -9.58 -28.58 -5.69
N ILE A 86 -9.61 -28.38 -7.02
CA ILE A 86 -10.72 -28.70 -7.92
C ILE A 86 -10.20 -29.52 -9.10
N LEU A 87 -11.04 -30.40 -9.64
CA LEU A 87 -10.67 -31.25 -10.76
C LEU A 87 -10.38 -30.42 -12.02
N LEU A 88 -9.27 -30.71 -12.68
CA LEU A 88 -8.89 -30.07 -13.93
C LEU A 88 -9.96 -30.23 -15.00
N GLN A 89 -10.65 -31.35 -15.04
CA GLN A 89 -11.76 -31.60 -15.97
C GLN A 89 -12.93 -30.63 -15.80
N GLU A 90 -13.27 -30.26 -14.55
CA GLU A 90 -14.30 -29.25 -14.27
C GLU A 90 -13.86 -27.87 -14.76
N VAL A 91 -12.58 -27.52 -14.57
CA VAL A 91 -12.00 -26.25 -15.08
C VAL A 91 -11.99 -26.22 -16.60
N GLN A 92 -11.65 -27.33 -17.26
CA GLN A 92 -11.71 -27.44 -18.73
C GLN A 92 -13.15 -27.34 -19.26
N ALA A 93 -14.13 -27.86 -18.52
CA ALA A 93 -15.54 -27.70 -18.86
C ALA A 93 -15.99 -26.24 -18.78
N LEU A 94 -15.50 -25.48 -17.78
CA LEU A 94 -15.74 -24.03 -17.70
C LEU A 94 -15.17 -23.28 -18.92
N GLN A 95 -14.01 -23.64 -19.43
CA GLN A 95 -13.41 -23.01 -20.59
C GLN A 95 -14.23 -23.20 -21.87
N LYS A 96 -15.00 -24.31 -21.95
CA LYS A 96 -15.91 -24.56 -23.08
C LYS A 96 -17.24 -23.79 -22.98
N ASN A 97 -17.51 -23.16 -21.85
CA ASN A 97 -18.74 -22.39 -21.66
C ASN A 97 -18.75 -21.12 -22.54
N PRO A 98 -19.81 -20.85 -23.30
CA PRO A 98 -19.87 -19.69 -24.22
C PRO A 98 -19.80 -18.33 -23.51
N LEU A 99 -20.06 -18.27 -22.20
CA LEU A 99 -19.97 -17.07 -21.38
C LEU A 99 -18.53 -16.75 -20.93
N VAL A 100 -17.60 -17.71 -21.10
CA VAL A 100 -16.21 -17.62 -20.68
C VAL A 100 -15.32 -17.21 -21.85
N ALA A 101 -14.48 -16.22 -21.67
CA ALA A 101 -13.49 -15.80 -22.65
C ALA A 101 -12.16 -16.53 -22.46
N GLN A 102 -11.72 -16.68 -21.21
CA GLN A 102 -10.45 -17.30 -20.85
C GLN A 102 -10.53 -17.92 -19.45
N VAL A 103 -9.82 -19.00 -19.25
CA VAL A 103 -9.58 -19.63 -17.95
C VAL A 103 -8.08 -19.84 -17.78
N ILE A 104 -7.52 -19.39 -16.68
CA ILE A 104 -6.11 -19.59 -16.32
C ILE A 104 -6.06 -20.45 -15.07
N PRO A 105 -5.63 -21.72 -15.16
CA PRO A 105 -5.49 -22.59 -14.01
C PRO A 105 -4.24 -22.22 -13.18
N LEU A 106 -4.37 -22.30 -11.85
CA LEU A 106 -3.28 -22.09 -10.92
C LEU A 106 -3.19 -23.27 -9.95
N SER A 107 -2.01 -23.86 -9.84
CA SER A 107 -1.67 -24.87 -8.84
C SER A 107 -0.78 -24.24 -7.78
N LEU A 108 -1.21 -24.24 -6.53
CA LEU A 108 -0.58 -23.61 -5.39
C LEU A 108 -0.24 -24.67 -4.34
N GLY A 109 0.85 -24.48 -3.61
CA GLY A 109 1.18 -25.39 -2.51
C GLY A 109 2.59 -25.18 -1.98
N ASP A 110 3.52 -24.88 -2.86
CA ASP A 110 4.94 -24.80 -2.54
C ASP A 110 5.45 -23.36 -2.46
N SER A 111 6.58 -23.20 -1.79
CA SER A 111 7.30 -21.94 -1.69
C SER A 111 8.81 -22.17 -1.67
N TYR A 112 9.56 -21.11 -1.99
CA TYR A 112 11.00 -21.07 -1.83
C TYR A 112 11.40 -19.73 -1.18
N GLN A 113 12.08 -19.79 -0.05
CA GLN A 113 12.50 -18.61 0.73
C GLN A 113 11.35 -17.59 1.00
N GLY A 114 10.14 -18.11 1.23
CA GLY A 114 8.95 -17.27 1.48
C GLY A 114 8.25 -16.76 0.21
N PHE A 115 8.80 -17.02 -0.98
CA PHE A 115 8.14 -16.73 -2.26
C PHE A 115 7.32 -17.92 -2.73
N ARG A 116 6.07 -17.70 -3.10
CA ARG A 116 5.17 -18.76 -3.55
C ARG A 116 5.56 -19.28 -4.93
N ILE A 117 5.58 -20.61 -5.09
CA ILE A 117 5.70 -21.29 -6.39
C ILE A 117 4.27 -21.50 -6.90
N VAL A 118 4.03 -21.08 -8.14
CA VAL A 118 2.72 -21.15 -8.81
C VAL A 118 2.87 -21.90 -10.11
N GLY A 119 2.25 -23.09 -10.18
CA GLY A 119 2.08 -23.84 -11.42
C GLY A 119 0.95 -23.25 -12.24
N THR A 120 1.23 -22.89 -13.52
CA THR A 120 0.24 -22.22 -14.37
C THR A 120 0.56 -22.41 -15.85
N THR A 121 -0.18 -21.72 -16.71
CA THR A 121 0.08 -21.64 -18.15
C THR A 121 0.75 -20.31 -18.52
N PRO A 122 1.40 -20.19 -19.69
CA PRO A 122 1.96 -18.94 -20.19
C PRO A 122 0.93 -17.79 -20.28
N ASP A 123 -0.35 -18.13 -20.36
CA ASP A 123 -1.44 -17.15 -20.38
C ASP A 123 -1.46 -16.27 -19.11
N TYR A 124 -0.95 -16.78 -17.99
CA TYR A 124 -0.88 -15.98 -16.76
C TYR A 124 0.14 -14.84 -16.86
N VAL A 125 1.27 -15.10 -17.52
CA VAL A 125 2.28 -14.06 -17.81
C VAL A 125 1.74 -13.06 -18.83
N ALA A 126 1.08 -13.57 -19.88
CA ALA A 126 0.46 -12.74 -20.92
C ALA A 126 -0.69 -11.88 -20.38
N HIS A 127 -1.46 -12.39 -19.40
CA HIS A 127 -2.57 -11.68 -18.76
C HIS A 127 -2.11 -10.36 -18.09
N TYR A 128 -0.95 -10.35 -17.45
CA TYR A 128 -0.36 -9.15 -16.84
C TYR A 128 0.57 -8.39 -17.80
N GLU A 129 0.63 -8.75 -19.08
CA GLU A 129 1.54 -8.17 -20.09
C GLU A 129 3.00 -8.14 -19.60
N ALA A 130 3.37 -9.11 -18.73
CA ALA A 130 4.68 -9.15 -18.14
C ALA A 130 5.73 -9.59 -19.18
N GLN A 131 6.89 -8.93 -19.15
CA GLN A 131 7.99 -9.19 -20.08
C GLN A 131 9.13 -9.90 -19.36
N LEU A 132 9.89 -10.70 -20.12
CA LEU A 132 11.14 -11.27 -19.63
C LEU A 132 12.25 -10.22 -19.64
N ALA A 133 13.00 -10.13 -18.54
CA ALA A 133 14.25 -9.40 -18.50
C ALA A 133 15.40 -10.25 -18.99
N GLU A 134 15.40 -11.57 -18.64
CA GLU A 134 16.44 -12.54 -19.03
C GLU A 134 15.82 -13.92 -19.22
N GLY A 135 16.43 -14.75 -20.08
CA GLY A 135 16.07 -16.15 -20.29
C GLY A 135 14.81 -16.35 -21.11
N ALA A 136 14.07 -17.42 -20.79
CA ALA A 136 12.83 -17.80 -21.49
C ALA A 136 11.79 -18.31 -20.48
N LEU A 137 10.51 -18.36 -20.92
CA LEU A 137 9.45 -19.08 -20.18
C LEU A 137 9.81 -20.57 -20.11
N TRP A 138 9.20 -21.29 -19.16
CA TRP A 138 9.37 -22.72 -19.00
C TRP A 138 9.01 -23.47 -20.30
N GLN A 139 9.84 -24.42 -20.69
CA GLN A 139 9.64 -25.28 -21.86
C GLN A 139 9.45 -26.74 -21.48
N GLN A 140 9.91 -27.12 -20.32
CA GLN A 140 9.79 -28.46 -19.76
C GLN A 140 9.41 -28.40 -18.27
N PRO A 141 8.87 -29.49 -17.72
CA PRO A 141 8.61 -29.56 -16.28
C PRO A 141 9.86 -29.23 -15.47
N MET A 142 9.67 -28.63 -14.29
CA MET A 142 10.70 -28.13 -13.37
C MET A 142 11.49 -26.91 -13.84
N ASP A 143 11.24 -26.37 -15.04
CA ASP A 143 11.68 -25.02 -15.37
C ASP A 143 10.82 -23.99 -14.61
N ALA A 144 11.43 -22.93 -14.10
CA ALA A 144 10.76 -21.89 -13.35
C ALA A 144 11.21 -20.49 -13.76
N VAL A 145 10.29 -19.56 -13.84
CA VAL A 145 10.54 -18.13 -14.10
C VAL A 145 10.39 -17.35 -12.80
N LEU A 146 11.40 -16.56 -12.46
CA LEU A 146 11.46 -15.79 -11.25
C LEU A 146 10.86 -14.40 -11.46
N GLY A 147 9.96 -13.97 -10.58
CA GLY A 147 9.50 -12.59 -10.54
C GLY A 147 10.62 -11.63 -10.14
N ALA A 148 10.51 -10.37 -10.51
CA ALA A 148 11.58 -9.38 -10.30
C ALA A 148 11.97 -9.18 -8.82
N ASN A 149 11.03 -9.28 -7.89
CA ASN A 149 11.31 -9.18 -6.45
C ASN A 149 11.95 -10.45 -5.91
N VAL A 150 11.52 -11.62 -6.42
CA VAL A 150 12.13 -12.93 -6.12
C VAL A 150 13.60 -12.92 -6.51
N ALA A 151 13.89 -12.54 -7.74
CA ALA A 151 15.25 -12.45 -8.26
C ALA A 151 16.13 -11.56 -7.39
N ARG A 152 15.65 -10.38 -7.02
CA ARG A 152 16.35 -9.48 -6.09
C ARG A 152 16.53 -10.05 -4.69
N GLY A 153 15.55 -10.78 -4.18
CA GLY A 153 15.61 -11.45 -2.88
C GLY A 153 16.65 -12.55 -2.85
N ILE A 154 16.68 -13.40 -3.86
CA ILE A 154 17.68 -14.50 -3.99
C ILE A 154 19.09 -13.95 -4.13
N VAL A 155 19.31 -12.93 -4.96
CA VAL A 155 20.64 -12.29 -5.11
C VAL A 155 21.15 -11.75 -3.79
N LYS A 156 20.29 -11.11 -2.99
CA LYS A 156 20.67 -10.62 -1.66
C LYS A 156 21.04 -11.73 -0.68
N ALA A 157 20.35 -12.89 -0.77
CA ALA A 157 20.57 -14.00 0.15
C ALA A 157 21.79 -14.86 -0.22
N SER A 158 22.07 -15.02 -1.53
CA SER A 158 23.07 -16.00 -2.02
C SER A 158 24.48 -15.45 -2.16
N HIS A 159 24.76 -14.18 -1.91
CA HIS A 159 26.08 -13.56 -2.11
C HIS A 159 26.73 -13.91 -3.47
N GLN A 160 27.02 -12.91 -4.30
CA GLN A 160 27.98 -13.00 -5.39
C GLN A 160 27.46 -13.37 -6.78
N GLY A 161 26.99 -12.39 -7.56
CA GLY A 161 27.24 -12.27 -9.02
C GLY A 161 27.00 -13.48 -9.93
N ALA A 162 26.51 -14.59 -9.40
CA ALA A 162 26.17 -15.77 -10.20
C ALA A 162 24.91 -15.50 -11.02
N PRO A 163 24.86 -15.94 -12.29
CA PRO A 163 23.66 -15.80 -13.11
C PRO A 163 22.50 -16.54 -12.45
N LEU A 164 21.35 -15.88 -12.35
CA LEU A 164 20.14 -16.50 -11.81
C LEU A 164 19.56 -17.53 -12.77
N VAL A 165 19.63 -17.26 -14.07
CA VAL A 165 19.21 -18.21 -15.11
C VAL A 165 20.16 -19.39 -15.12
N GLY A 166 19.59 -20.59 -14.99
CA GLY A 166 20.32 -21.86 -14.85
C GLY A 166 20.53 -22.30 -13.39
N ALA A 167 20.30 -21.43 -12.40
CA ALA A 167 20.37 -21.80 -10.99
C ALA A 167 19.27 -22.80 -10.60
N THR A 168 19.59 -23.75 -9.73
CA THR A 168 18.64 -24.75 -9.21
C THR A 168 18.27 -24.44 -7.77
N PHE A 169 17.01 -24.70 -7.40
CA PHE A 169 16.50 -24.54 -6.05
C PHE A 169 15.45 -25.60 -5.71
N ILE A 170 15.22 -25.83 -4.44
CA ILE A 170 14.29 -26.86 -3.95
C ILE A 170 13.11 -26.14 -3.29
N GLY A 171 11.89 -26.44 -3.77
CA GLY A 171 10.65 -25.99 -3.15
C GLY A 171 10.33 -26.75 -1.86
N SER A 172 9.57 -26.13 -0.99
CA SER A 172 9.04 -26.72 0.23
C SER A 172 7.57 -26.44 0.38
N HIS A 173 6.83 -27.33 1.02
CA HIS A 173 5.39 -27.14 1.30
C HIS A 173 5.14 -25.94 2.21
N GLY A 174 4.06 -25.20 1.90
CA GLY A 174 3.55 -24.08 2.71
C GLY A 174 4.29 -22.76 2.48
N LEU A 175 3.80 -21.71 3.12
CA LEU A 175 4.31 -20.32 2.98
C LEU A 175 5.45 -19.98 3.96
N GLY A 176 5.61 -20.79 5.02
CA GLY A 176 6.47 -20.44 6.18
C GLY A 176 7.87 -21.07 6.19
N GLY A 177 8.30 -21.77 5.13
CA GLY A 177 9.66 -22.36 5.06
C GLY A 177 9.92 -23.53 6.02
N GLY A 178 8.92 -24.02 6.76
CA GLY A 178 9.01 -25.14 7.72
C GLY A 178 8.42 -26.46 7.23
N GLY A 179 8.02 -26.55 5.96
CA GLY A 179 7.44 -27.75 5.37
C GLY A 179 8.50 -28.73 4.84
N HIS A 180 8.07 -29.94 4.44
CA HIS A 180 8.93 -30.93 3.83
C HIS A 180 9.47 -30.40 2.49
N ALA A 181 10.80 -30.47 2.33
CA ALA A 181 11.47 -30.09 1.09
C ALA A 181 11.42 -31.23 0.06
N HIS A 182 11.15 -30.91 -1.21
CA HIS A 182 11.09 -31.87 -2.32
C HIS A 182 12.47 -32.06 -2.96
N GLY A 183 13.42 -32.61 -2.20
CA GLY A 183 14.81 -32.76 -2.63
C GLY A 183 15.03 -33.56 -3.92
N ASN A 184 14.08 -34.39 -4.33
CA ASN A 184 14.16 -35.26 -5.51
C ASN A 184 13.83 -34.51 -6.83
N HIS A 185 13.18 -33.32 -6.75
CA HIS A 185 12.74 -32.56 -7.93
C HIS A 185 13.13 -31.09 -7.81
N PRO A 186 14.42 -30.75 -8.05
CA PRO A 186 14.85 -29.36 -8.04
C PRO A 186 14.26 -28.58 -9.21
N TYR A 187 13.77 -27.37 -8.94
CA TYR A 187 13.41 -26.41 -9.97
C TYR A 187 14.66 -25.78 -10.58
N ARG A 188 14.63 -25.45 -11.86
CA ARG A 188 15.68 -24.73 -12.57
C ARG A 188 15.14 -23.37 -13.04
N ALA A 189 15.80 -22.29 -12.65
CA ALA A 189 15.45 -20.97 -13.14
C ALA A 189 15.73 -20.85 -14.64
N SER A 190 14.68 -20.79 -15.46
CA SER A 190 14.76 -20.65 -16.92
C SER A 190 14.73 -19.20 -17.37
N GLY A 191 14.19 -18.28 -16.55
CA GLY A 191 14.10 -16.87 -16.87
C GLY A 191 13.79 -16.01 -15.65
N VAL A 192 13.88 -14.70 -15.86
CA VAL A 192 13.55 -13.67 -14.87
C VAL A 192 12.62 -12.64 -15.54
N LEU A 193 11.53 -12.28 -14.88
CA LEU A 193 10.61 -11.25 -15.35
C LEU A 193 11.17 -9.84 -15.08
N ALA A 194 10.90 -8.94 -16.00
CA ALA A 194 11.05 -7.51 -15.76
C ALA A 194 10.03 -7.04 -14.73
N PRO A 195 10.33 -6.00 -13.93
CA PRO A 195 9.38 -5.47 -12.95
C PRO A 195 8.09 -4.99 -13.61
N CYS A 196 6.96 -5.61 -13.29
CA CYS A 196 5.63 -5.17 -13.75
C CYS A 196 4.90 -4.33 -12.70
N GLY A 197 5.36 -4.35 -11.45
CA GLY A 197 4.65 -3.80 -10.31
C GLY A 197 3.34 -4.55 -10.01
N CYS A 198 3.14 -5.73 -10.58
CA CYS A 198 2.00 -6.61 -10.39
C CYS A 198 2.37 -7.80 -9.49
N VAL A 199 1.40 -8.67 -9.21
CA VAL A 199 1.58 -9.83 -8.34
C VAL A 199 2.73 -10.74 -8.78
N LEU A 200 3.00 -10.86 -10.10
CA LEU A 200 4.04 -11.72 -10.64
C LEU A 200 5.44 -11.36 -10.13
N ASP A 201 5.69 -10.10 -9.78
CA ASP A 201 6.99 -9.67 -9.25
C ASP A 201 7.44 -10.47 -8.02
N ARG A 202 6.48 -11.01 -7.26
CA ARG A 202 6.72 -11.74 -5.99
C ARG A 202 6.47 -13.24 -6.08
N LEU A 203 6.28 -13.78 -7.29
CA LEU A 203 5.99 -15.19 -7.53
C LEU A 203 7.14 -15.88 -8.26
N ILE A 204 7.22 -17.19 -8.05
CA ILE A 204 7.99 -18.12 -8.86
C ILE A 204 6.97 -18.86 -9.72
N LEU A 205 7.06 -18.71 -11.04
CA LEU A 205 6.11 -19.30 -11.99
C LEU A 205 6.71 -20.55 -12.64
N THR A 206 5.91 -21.59 -12.75
CA THR A 206 6.29 -22.83 -13.41
C THR A 206 5.08 -23.43 -14.17
N SER A 207 5.25 -24.53 -14.87
CA SER A 207 4.10 -25.23 -15.47
C SER A 207 3.26 -25.95 -14.41
N THR A 208 1.97 -26.17 -14.68
CA THR A 208 1.11 -27.01 -13.84
C THR A 208 1.67 -28.43 -13.73
N GLU A 209 2.29 -28.94 -14.81
CA GLU A 209 2.96 -30.25 -14.86
C GLU A 209 4.06 -30.38 -13.83
N SER A 210 4.81 -29.29 -13.56
CA SER A 210 5.87 -29.30 -12.54
C SER A 210 5.30 -29.57 -11.14
N VAL A 211 4.17 -28.94 -10.82
CA VAL A 211 3.49 -29.11 -9.53
C VAL A 211 2.94 -30.52 -9.39
N TRP A 212 2.28 -31.03 -10.45
CA TRP A 212 1.78 -32.42 -10.45
C TRP A 212 2.92 -33.42 -10.32
N MET A 213 4.03 -33.26 -11.04
CA MET A 213 5.17 -34.15 -10.96
C MET A 213 5.70 -34.28 -9.52
N VAL A 214 5.81 -33.14 -8.81
CA VAL A 214 6.27 -33.13 -7.43
C VAL A 214 5.30 -33.88 -6.50
N HIS A 215 3.99 -33.62 -6.66
CA HIS A 215 2.98 -34.19 -5.77
C HIS A 215 2.60 -35.64 -6.13
N GLU A 216 2.47 -35.97 -7.41
CA GLU A 216 2.14 -37.32 -7.88
C GLU A 216 3.25 -38.31 -7.48
N THR A 217 4.52 -37.95 -7.69
CA THR A 217 5.65 -38.80 -7.32
C THR A 217 5.89 -38.93 -5.82
N ALA A 218 5.44 -37.95 -5.03
CA ALA A 218 5.54 -38.00 -3.58
C ALA A 218 4.43 -38.84 -2.91
N THR A 219 3.28 -39.00 -3.61
CA THR A 219 2.06 -39.59 -3.03
C THR A 219 1.72 -40.97 -3.60
N ALA A 220 2.08 -41.25 -4.86
CA ALA A 220 1.82 -42.54 -5.50
C ALA A 220 2.60 -43.69 -4.82
N ASN A 221 1.91 -44.78 -4.47
CA ASN A 221 2.53 -45.98 -3.89
C ASN A 221 3.08 -46.91 -4.97
N ASP A 222 2.45 -46.94 -6.15
CA ASP A 222 2.82 -47.77 -7.27
C ASP A 222 2.46 -47.09 -8.62
N ALA A 223 2.68 -47.83 -9.74
CA ALA A 223 2.43 -47.33 -11.08
C ALA A 223 0.93 -47.18 -11.41
N GLU A 224 0.05 -48.00 -10.78
CA GLU A 224 -1.39 -47.94 -10.98
C GLU A 224 -1.96 -46.69 -10.29
N ASP A 225 -1.54 -46.43 -9.05
CA ASP A 225 -1.86 -45.17 -8.34
C ASP A 225 -1.47 -43.96 -9.15
N LEU A 226 -0.29 -43.98 -9.77
CA LEU A 226 0.22 -42.86 -10.58
C LEU A 226 -0.68 -42.59 -11.81
N GLU A 227 -1.17 -43.64 -12.49
CA GLU A 227 -2.08 -43.45 -13.62
C GLU A 227 -3.44 -42.91 -13.18
N ILE A 228 -3.99 -43.37 -12.06
CA ILE A 228 -5.23 -42.83 -11.50
C ILE A 228 -5.06 -41.34 -11.14
N MET A 229 -3.95 -40.96 -10.52
CA MET A 229 -3.67 -39.57 -10.17
C MET A 229 -3.54 -38.68 -11.42
N LYS A 230 -3.03 -39.20 -12.54
CA LYS A 230 -2.98 -38.46 -13.80
C LYS A 230 -4.35 -38.21 -14.41
N GLU A 231 -5.29 -39.14 -14.26
CA GLU A 231 -6.67 -38.98 -14.73
C GLU A 231 -7.45 -38.00 -13.85
N GLU A 232 -7.17 -37.95 -12.55
CA GLU A 232 -7.82 -37.09 -11.57
C GLU A 232 -7.00 -35.84 -11.23
N ARG A 233 -6.24 -35.32 -12.17
CA ARG A 233 -5.43 -34.12 -11.94
C ARG A 233 -6.26 -32.95 -11.46
N GLU A 234 -5.70 -32.25 -10.50
CA GLU A 234 -6.34 -31.13 -9.83
C GLU A 234 -5.54 -29.83 -10.04
N VAL A 235 -6.25 -28.73 -9.92
CA VAL A 235 -5.68 -27.39 -9.76
C VAL A 235 -6.29 -26.72 -8.54
N THR A 236 -5.60 -25.77 -7.97
CA THR A 236 -6.08 -25.14 -6.76
C THR A 236 -7.14 -24.07 -7.03
N VAL A 237 -6.91 -23.27 -8.07
CA VAL A 237 -7.75 -22.13 -8.44
C VAL A 237 -7.76 -21.97 -9.95
N ALA A 238 -8.87 -21.49 -10.50
CA ALA A 238 -8.98 -21.04 -11.88
C ALA A 238 -9.40 -19.56 -11.92
N LEU A 239 -8.60 -18.73 -12.60
CA LEU A 239 -8.94 -17.34 -12.88
C LEU A 239 -9.76 -17.30 -14.18
N VAL A 240 -10.92 -16.65 -14.13
CA VAL A 240 -11.88 -16.66 -15.24
C VAL A 240 -12.13 -15.23 -15.69
N ARG A 241 -12.06 -15.03 -17.00
CA ARG A 241 -12.46 -13.79 -17.68
C ARG A 241 -13.77 -14.00 -18.42
N TYR A 242 -14.70 -13.08 -18.26
CA TYR A 242 -16.00 -13.12 -18.91
C TYR A 242 -15.91 -12.73 -20.37
N ARG A 243 -16.74 -13.34 -21.20
CA ARG A 243 -16.92 -12.94 -22.60
C ARG A 243 -17.99 -11.85 -22.73
N THR A 244 -19.00 -11.87 -21.88
CA THR A 244 -20.12 -10.94 -21.90
C THR A 244 -20.47 -10.49 -20.48
N PRO A 245 -21.04 -9.29 -20.30
CA PRO A 245 -21.50 -8.83 -18.98
C PRO A 245 -22.55 -9.73 -18.32
N MET A 246 -23.34 -10.48 -19.11
CA MET A 246 -24.34 -11.43 -18.60
C MET A 246 -23.69 -12.55 -17.79
N ALA A 247 -22.46 -12.91 -18.08
CA ALA A 247 -21.71 -13.91 -17.34
C ALA A 247 -21.55 -13.54 -15.85
N ALA A 248 -21.44 -12.25 -15.52
CA ALA A 248 -21.30 -11.78 -14.13
C ALA A 248 -22.49 -12.15 -13.23
N ILE A 249 -23.69 -12.32 -13.80
CA ILE A 249 -24.89 -12.70 -13.06
C ILE A 249 -25.10 -14.21 -13.06
N THR A 250 -24.81 -14.87 -14.21
CA THR A 250 -25.18 -16.28 -14.43
C THR A 250 -24.12 -17.26 -13.97
N LEU A 251 -22.83 -17.01 -14.29
CA LEU A 251 -21.75 -17.96 -13.97
C LEU A 251 -21.56 -18.20 -12.46
N PRO A 252 -21.54 -17.19 -11.58
CA PRO A 252 -21.37 -17.44 -10.15
C PRO A 252 -22.52 -18.30 -9.57
N ARG A 253 -23.75 -18.08 -10.04
CA ARG A 253 -24.92 -18.85 -9.60
C ARG A 253 -24.87 -20.30 -10.09
N LEU A 254 -24.49 -20.48 -11.35
CA LEU A 254 -24.38 -21.81 -11.96
C LEU A 254 -23.28 -22.62 -11.25
N ILE A 255 -22.12 -22.06 -11.01
CA ILE A 255 -21.01 -22.74 -10.35
C ILE A 255 -21.36 -23.02 -8.89
N ASN A 256 -21.78 -22.03 -8.12
CA ASN A 256 -22.03 -22.18 -6.69
C ASN A 256 -23.21 -23.11 -6.39
N GLY A 257 -24.24 -23.17 -7.26
CA GLY A 257 -25.44 -23.98 -7.08
C GLY A 257 -25.40 -25.35 -7.77
N GLY A 258 -24.59 -25.49 -8.83
CA GLY A 258 -24.63 -26.68 -9.70
C GLY A 258 -23.36 -27.54 -9.70
N THR A 259 -22.28 -27.12 -9.01
CA THR A 259 -20.99 -27.84 -8.99
C THR A 259 -20.44 -28.01 -7.60
N SER A 260 -19.36 -28.81 -7.49
CA SER A 260 -18.54 -28.93 -6.26
C SER A 260 -17.70 -27.69 -6.00
N MET A 261 -17.59 -26.78 -6.97
CA MET A 261 -16.74 -25.59 -6.91
C MET A 261 -17.41 -24.39 -6.25
N GLN A 262 -16.58 -23.44 -5.83
CA GLN A 262 -16.95 -22.11 -5.33
C GLN A 262 -16.50 -21.06 -6.34
N ALA A 263 -17.40 -20.18 -6.73
CA ALA A 263 -17.10 -18.99 -7.53
C ALA A 263 -17.12 -17.74 -6.64
N ALA A 264 -16.09 -16.91 -6.74
CA ALA A 264 -15.95 -15.66 -6.02
C ALA A 264 -15.67 -14.52 -7.01
N ALA A 265 -16.49 -13.46 -6.98
CA ALA A 265 -16.28 -12.27 -7.82
C ALA A 265 -15.36 -11.27 -7.08
N PRO A 266 -14.16 -11.00 -7.60
CA PRO A 266 -13.20 -10.11 -6.93
C PRO A 266 -13.76 -8.73 -6.65
N ALA A 267 -14.52 -8.15 -7.59
CA ALA A 267 -15.14 -6.83 -7.43
C ALA A 267 -16.02 -6.71 -6.17
N ILE A 268 -16.70 -7.80 -5.77
CA ILE A 268 -17.56 -7.84 -4.59
C ILE A 268 -16.75 -8.04 -3.33
N GLU A 269 -15.87 -9.04 -3.32
CA GLU A 269 -15.14 -9.44 -2.11
C GLU A 269 -14.04 -8.44 -1.74
N VAL A 270 -13.34 -7.88 -2.74
CA VAL A 270 -12.34 -6.83 -2.49
C VAL A 270 -13.00 -5.54 -1.99
N THR A 271 -14.18 -5.19 -2.52
CA THR A 271 -14.94 -4.06 -1.96
C THR A 271 -15.29 -4.28 -0.48
N ARG A 272 -15.62 -5.53 -0.09
CA ARG A 272 -15.85 -5.90 1.31
C ARG A 272 -14.57 -5.77 2.14
N LEU A 273 -13.45 -6.28 1.62
CA LEU A 273 -12.12 -6.17 2.27
C LEU A 273 -11.70 -4.71 2.43
N LEU A 274 -11.82 -3.90 1.37
CA LEU A 274 -11.47 -2.48 1.41
C LEU A 274 -12.36 -1.68 2.38
N ARG A 275 -13.64 -2.04 2.55
CA ARG A 275 -14.47 -1.44 3.60
C ARG A 275 -13.96 -1.75 5.00
N LEU A 276 -13.52 -2.98 5.25
CA LEU A 276 -12.95 -3.36 6.55
C LEU A 276 -11.63 -2.64 6.81
N LEU A 277 -10.75 -2.56 5.80
CA LEU A 277 -9.51 -1.80 5.87
C LEU A 277 -9.78 -0.29 5.95
N GLY A 278 -10.83 0.19 5.26
CA GLY A 278 -11.27 1.59 5.27
C GLY A 278 -11.62 2.08 6.67
N VAL A 279 -12.23 1.25 7.51
CA VAL A 279 -12.49 1.60 8.92
C VAL A 279 -11.17 1.89 9.66
N GLY A 280 -10.12 1.11 9.44
CA GLY A 280 -8.80 1.37 10.03
C GLY A 280 -8.18 2.68 9.52
N ALA A 281 -8.28 2.94 8.22
CA ALA A 281 -7.82 4.20 7.62
C ALA A 281 -8.61 5.40 8.14
N ASP A 282 -9.93 5.27 8.32
CA ASP A 282 -10.78 6.33 8.85
C ASP A 282 -10.50 6.61 10.34
N VAL A 283 -10.19 5.58 11.13
CA VAL A 283 -9.72 5.74 12.52
C VAL A 283 -8.40 6.52 12.55
N LEU A 284 -7.44 6.18 11.69
CA LEU A 284 -6.18 6.91 11.60
C LEU A 284 -6.37 8.35 11.11
N ARG A 285 -7.26 8.59 10.14
CA ARG A 285 -7.64 9.95 9.68
C ARG A 285 -8.29 10.74 10.81
N ALA A 286 -9.21 10.14 11.56
CA ALA A 286 -9.85 10.75 12.72
C ALA A 286 -8.83 11.09 13.80
N PHE A 287 -7.90 10.19 14.09
CA PHE A 287 -6.79 10.43 15.02
C PHE A 287 -5.90 11.58 14.56
N GLY A 288 -5.51 11.61 13.28
CA GLY A 288 -4.80 12.74 12.67
C GLY A 288 -5.58 14.05 12.79
N GLY A 289 -6.90 14.02 12.58
CA GLY A 289 -7.80 15.16 12.77
C GLY A 289 -7.84 15.66 14.21
N VAL A 290 -7.89 14.75 15.19
CA VAL A 290 -7.81 15.09 16.63
C VAL A 290 -6.46 15.73 16.96
N LEU A 291 -5.36 15.18 16.45
CA LEU A 291 -4.03 15.78 16.64
C LEU A 291 -3.96 17.19 16.04
N LEU A 292 -4.54 17.41 14.86
CA LEU A 292 -4.61 18.75 14.26
C LEU A 292 -5.47 19.71 15.09
N ALA A 293 -6.59 19.26 15.65
CA ALA A 293 -7.44 20.07 16.52
C ALA A 293 -6.68 20.46 17.81
N VAL A 294 -5.98 19.51 18.43
CA VAL A 294 -5.11 19.76 19.59
C VAL A 294 -3.98 20.72 19.23
N ALA A 295 -3.35 20.55 18.06
CA ALA A 295 -2.32 21.47 17.57
C ALA A 295 -2.89 22.88 17.36
N ALA A 296 -4.07 23.01 16.73
CA ALA A 296 -4.73 24.29 16.52
C ALA A 296 -5.02 25.01 17.84
N LEU A 297 -5.52 24.28 18.84
CA LEU A 297 -5.77 24.81 20.19
C LEU A 297 -4.47 25.23 20.88
N SER A 298 -3.42 24.42 20.77
CA SER A 298 -2.11 24.72 21.34
C SER A 298 -1.49 25.96 20.71
N VAL A 299 -1.52 26.07 19.38
CA VAL A 299 -1.07 27.27 18.65
C VAL A 299 -1.89 28.50 19.04
N PHE A 300 -3.23 28.36 19.14
CA PHE A 300 -4.10 29.43 19.60
C PHE A 300 -3.72 29.94 20.99
N ILE A 301 -3.57 29.03 21.96
CA ILE A 301 -3.19 29.39 23.36
C ILE A 301 -1.81 30.08 23.38
N ALA A 302 -0.84 29.54 22.63
CA ALA A 302 0.50 30.11 22.57
C ALA A 302 0.50 31.52 21.99
N LEU A 303 -0.22 31.73 20.87
CA LEU A 303 -0.32 33.06 20.24
C LEU A 303 -1.13 34.05 21.10
N TRP A 304 -2.20 33.58 21.74
CA TRP A 304 -3.00 34.39 22.66
C TRP A 304 -2.16 34.92 23.83
N ASN A 305 -1.38 34.04 24.47
CA ASN A 305 -0.48 34.42 25.56
C ASN A 305 0.65 35.32 25.05
N ALA A 306 1.22 35.03 23.87
CA ALA A 306 2.25 35.87 23.26
C ALA A 306 1.76 37.30 23.00
N VAL A 307 0.55 37.48 22.47
CA VAL A 307 -0.04 38.80 22.27
C VAL A 307 -0.25 39.53 23.62
N ARG A 308 -0.74 38.84 24.65
CA ARG A 308 -0.95 39.44 25.97
C ARG A 308 0.35 39.91 26.61
N GLU A 309 1.40 39.13 26.58
CA GLU A 309 2.68 39.44 27.18
C GLU A 309 3.46 40.53 26.44
N ARG A 310 3.26 40.62 25.11
CA ARG A 310 3.93 41.61 24.25
C ARG A 310 3.08 42.86 24.00
N ARG A 311 2.04 43.11 24.80
CA ARG A 311 1.16 44.26 24.59
C ARG A 311 1.94 45.58 24.54
N ALA A 312 2.91 45.77 25.41
CA ALA A 312 3.77 46.97 25.43
C ALA A 312 4.58 47.13 24.15
N ASP A 313 5.20 46.05 23.64
CA ASP A 313 5.98 46.06 22.41
C ASP A 313 5.08 46.37 21.19
N LEU A 314 3.88 45.75 21.15
CA LEU A 314 2.91 45.98 20.10
C LEU A 314 2.38 47.42 20.10
N ALA A 315 2.15 47.99 21.26
CA ALA A 315 1.76 49.39 21.41
C ALA A 315 2.88 50.35 21.01
N MET A 316 4.12 50.05 21.38
CA MET A 316 5.31 50.82 20.94
C MET A 316 5.44 50.80 19.40
N LEU A 317 5.23 49.68 18.75
CA LEU A 317 5.19 49.60 17.26
C LEU A 317 4.09 50.47 16.68
N ARG A 318 2.91 50.55 17.33
CA ARG A 318 1.84 51.43 16.89
C ARG A 318 2.15 52.91 17.09
N MET A 319 2.79 53.28 18.22
CA MET A 319 3.27 54.65 18.46
C MET A 319 4.29 55.08 17.42
N LEU A 320 5.13 54.16 16.89
CA LEU A 320 6.07 54.42 15.80
C LEU A 320 5.41 54.44 14.42
N GLY A 321 4.06 54.40 14.35
CA GLY A 321 3.30 54.53 13.11
C GLY A 321 2.97 53.23 12.39
N ALA A 322 3.14 52.08 13.03
CA ALA A 322 2.70 50.82 12.44
C ALA A 322 1.16 50.74 12.39
N PRO A 323 0.54 50.50 11.23
CA PRO A 323 -0.92 50.34 11.15
C PRO A 323 -1.36 49.04 11.85
N PRO A 324 -2.60 48.99 12.40
CA PRO A 324 -3.13 47.83 13.13
C PRO A 324 -2.99 46.50 12.38
N GLY A 325 -3.21 46.53 11.04
CA GLY A 325 -3.10 45.34 10.19
C GLY A 325 -1.67 44.76 10.11
N ARG A 326 -0.60 45.59 10.33
CA ARG A 326 0.78 45.07 10.39
C ARG A 326 1.03 44.31 11.69
N VAL A 327 0.43 44.77 12.79
CA VAL A 327 0.55 44.13 14.11
C VAL A 327 -0.21 42.79 14.11
N ALA A 328 -1.42 42.75 13.58
CA ALA A 328 -2.18 41.50 13.38
C ALA A 328 -1.47 40.55 12.40
N GLY A 329 -0.88 41.09 11.33
CA GLY A 329 -0.08 40.34 10.36
C GLY A 329 1.15 39.65 10.96
N LEU A 330 1.77 40.22 11.99
CA LEU A 330 2.87 39.59 12.74
C LEU A 330 2.44 38.27 13.36
N VAL A 331 1.29 38.25 14.02
CA VAL A 331 0.73 37.04 14.67
C VAL A 331 0.37 35.99 13.63
N LEU A 332 -0.23 36.42 12.51
CA LEU A 332 -0.56 35.51 11.42
C LEU A 332 0.70 34.89 10.78
N TRP A 333 1.77 35.67 10.59
CA TRP A 333 3.02 35.15 10.07
C TRP A 333 3.71 34.18 11.02
N GLU A 334 3.60 34.34 12.36
CA GLU A 334 4.09 33.35 13.32
C GLU A 334 3.38 31.99 13.14
N ALA A 335 2.04 32.00 12.99
CA ALA A 335 1.28 30.78 12.72
C ALA A 335 1.65 30.14 11.36
N LEU A 336 1.80 30.94 10.30
CA LEU A 336 2.18 30.46 8.97
C LEU A 336 3.59 29.86 8.95
N TRP A 337 4.54 30.39 9.71
CA TRP A 337 5.85 29.78 9.86
C TRP A 337 5.79 28.42 10.54
N LEU A 338 5.00 28.28 11.60
CA LEU A 338 4.76 26.98 12.23
C LEU A 338 4.12 25.99 11.24
N ALA A 339 3.12 26.43 10.49
CA ALA A 339 2.47 25.60 9.47
C ALA A 339 3.43 25.16 8.37
N ALA A 340 4.29 26.06 7.88
CA ALA A 340 5.27 25.76 6.84
C ALA A 340 6.32 24.73 7.32
N LEU A 341 6.88 24.95 8.52
CA LEU A 341 7.82 24.01 9.13
C LEU A 341 7.18 22.66 9.41
N ALA A 342 5.98 22.66 10.00
CA ALA A 342 5.26 21.43 10.31
C ALA A 342 4.87 20.66 9.04
N SER A 343 4.55 21.36 7.94
CA SER A 343 4.26 20.71 6.66
C SER A 343 5.48 19.99 6.11
N ILE A 344 6.63 20.64 6.11
CA ILE A 344 7.89 20.03 5.65
C ILE A 344 8.23 18.81 6.51
N LEU A 345 8.24 18.99 7.82
CA LEU A 345 8.57 17.90 8.76
C LEU A 345 7.52 16.79 8.73
N GLY A 346 6.24 17.12 8.60
CA GLY A 346 5.12 16.17 8.53
C GLY A 346 5.17 15.33 7.26
N LEU A 347 5.44 15.94 6.12
CA LEU A 347 5.66 15.21 4.87
C LEU A 347 6.88 14.30 4.99
N LEU A 348 8.03 14.81 5.42
CA LEU A 348 9.25 14.00 5.57
C LEU A 348 9.03 12.81 6.53
N LEU A 349 8.40 13.06 7.67
CA LEU A 349 8.11 12.01 8.64
C LEU A 349 7.09 11.00 8.11
N GLY A 350 6.03 11.46 7.41
CA GLY A 350 5.03 10.60 6.80
C GLY A 350 5.64 9.67 5.73
N HIS A 351 6.48 10.21 4.84
CA HIS A 351 7.24 9.44 3.85
C HIS A 351 8.22 8.46 4.51
N GLY A 352 8.93 8.90 5.56
CA GLY A 352 9.83 8.04 6.34
C GLY A 352 9.10 6.86 6.99
N LEU A 353 7.93 7.11 7.59
CA LEU A 353 7.09 6.07 8.18
C LEU A 353 6.52 5.11 7.12
N ALA A 354 6.07 5.63 5.98
CA ALA A 354 5.61 4.81 4.85
C ALA A 354 6.74 3.91 4.32
N GLN A 355 7.97 4.42 4.23
CA GLN A 355 9.13 3.63 3.82
C GLN A 355 9.50 2.56 4.86
N ALA A 356 9.46 2.88 6.14
CA ALA A 356 9.72 1.91 7.21
C ALA A 356 8.67 0.80 7.22
N LEU A 357 7.38 1.14 7.03
CA LEU A 357 6.30 0.19 6.86
C LEU A 357 6.53 -0.69 5.63
N GLY A 358 6.95 -0.09 4.50
CA GLY A 358 7.27 -0.82 3.28
C GLY A 358 8.36 -1.86 3.47
N TRP A 359 9.44 -1.53 4.20
CA TRP A 359 10.49 -2.51 4.52
C TRP A 359 9.97 -3.66 5.39
N ALA A 360 9.12 -3.36 6.38
CA ALA A 360 8.52 -4.39 7.23
C ALA A 360 7.60 -5.33 6.44
N LEU A 361 6.78 -4.79 5.52
CA LEU A 361 5.89 -5.58 4.68
C LEU A 361 6.65 -6.41 3.63
N GLN A 362 7.69 -5.86 3.03
CA GLN A 362 8.53 -6.58 2.07
C GLN A 362 9.28 -7.75 2.73
N ALA A 363 9.72 -7.61 3.99
CA ALA A 363 10.35 -8.69 4.74
C ALA A 363 9.41 -9.88 4.96
N GLN A 364 8.10 -9.67 4.90
CA GLN A 364 7.05 -10.69 5.03
C GLN A 364 6.50 -11.15 3.67
N GLY A 365 7.09 -10.72 2.55
CA GLY A 365 6.58 -11.05 1.20
C GLY A 365 5.24 -10.40 0.84
N LEU A 366 4.79 -9.41 1.62
CA LEU A 366 3.54 -8.69 1.43
C LEU A 366 3.66 -7.57 0.39
N LEU A 367 2.57 -6.81 0.22
CA LEU A 367 2.42 -5.73 -0.75
C LEU A 367 3.56 -4.70 -0.70
N PRO A 368 4.08 -4.24 -1.85
CA PRO A 368 5.12 -3.23 -1.89
C PRO A 368 4.55 -1.84 -1.59
N VAL A 369 4.84 -1.32 -0.40
CA VAL A 369 4.60 0.08 -0.04
C VAL A 369 5.95 0.81 -0.05
N THR A 370 6.00 2.03 -0.55
CA THR A 370 7.22 2.85 -0.55
C THR A 370 6.92 4.30 -0.19
N GLY A 371 7.87 4.92 0.51
CA GLY A 371 7.85 6.35 0.80
C GLY A 371 8.47 7.23 -0.30
N TRP A 372 8.95 6.66 -1.41
CA TRP A 372 9.61 7.43 -2.48
C TRP A 372 8.66 7.93 -3.57
N ILE A 373 7.37 7.67 -3.45
CA ILE A 373 6.35 8.12 -4.40
C ILE A 373 5.72 9.39 -3.88
N TRP A 374 5.69 10.45 -4.69
CA TRP A 374 5.01 11.70 -4.41
C TRP A 374 3.64 11.72 -5.08
N LEU A 375 2.62 12.01 -4.30
CA LEU A 375 1.23 12.07 -4.79
C LEU A 375 0.81 13.53 -4.98
N PRO A 376 0.09 13.88 -6.06
CA PRO A 376 -0.45 15.24 -6.24
C PRO A 376 -1.34 15.69 -5.07
N ALA A 377 -2.04 14.77 -4.42
CA ALA A 377 -2.88 15.03 -3.25
C ALA A 377 -2.11 15.55 -2.02
N GLU A 378 -0.78 15.29 -1.93
CA GLU A 378 0.07 15.79 -0.84
C GLU A 378 0.20 17.32 -0.84
N ALA A 379 -0.03 17.97 -1.98
CA ALA A 379 -0.12 19.44 -2.04
C ALA A 379 -1.24 20.01 -1.15
N GLY A 380 -2.23 19.18 -0.80
CA GLY A 380 -3.28 19.52 0.16
C GLY A 380 -2.77 19.63 1.60
N VAL A 381 -1.67 18.95 1.96
CA VAL A 381 -1.12 18.92 3.34
C VAL A 381 -0.67 20.31 3.80
N PRO A 382 0.19 21.06 3.06
CA PRO A 382 0.56 22.41 3.44
C PRO A 382 -0.63 23.39 3.40
N LEU A 383 -1.60 23.20 2.52
CA LEU A 383 -2.81 24.01 2.47
C LEU A 383 -3.67 23.78 3.72
N LEU A 384 -3.83 22.52 4.14
CA LEU A 384 -4.53 22.15 5.38
C LEU A 384 -3.82 22.77 6.60
N ALA A 385 -2.49 22.62 6.67
CA ALA A 385 -1.70 23.19 7.76
C ALA A 385 -1.84 24.72 7.84
N ALA A 386 -1.73 25.41 6.69
CA ALA A 386 -1.91 26.86 6.63
C ALA A 386 -3.33 27.28 7.05
N GLY A 387 -4.37 26.54 6.63
CA GLY A 387 -5.75 26.78 7.02
C GLY A 387 -5.97 26.63 8.53
N VAL A 388 -5.46 25.53 9.12
CA VAL A 388 -5.54 25.27 10.58
C VAL A 388 -4.81 26.37 11.36
N ALA A 389 -3.60 26.74 10.93
CA ALA A 389 -2.81 27.76 11.58
C ALA A 389 -3.46 29.16 11.47
N ALA A 390 -4.02 29.51 10.30
CA ALA A 390 -4.72 30.75 10.11
C ALA A 390 -5.96 30.85 11.00
N LEU A 391 -6.76 29.77 11.09
CA LEU A 391 -7.92 29.71 11.96
C LEU A 391 -7.52 29.85 13.45
N ALA A 392 -6.46 29.15 13.89
CA ALA A 392 -5.94 29.25 15.25
C ALA A 392 -5.43 30.67 15.58
N ALA A 393 -4.84 31.35 14.60
CA ALA A 393 -4.31 32.72 14.76
C ALA A 393 -5.38 33.82 14.67
N LEU A 394 -6.60 33.53 14.21
CA LEU A 394 -7.61 34.55 13.90
C LEU A 394 -7.94 35.44 15.10
N LEU A 395 -8.33 34.83 16.22
CA LEU A 395 -8.68 35.57 17.44
C LEU A 395 -7.47 36.28 18.08
N PRO A 396 -6.28 35.68 18.22
CA PRO A 396 -5.07 36.39 18.66
C PRO A 396 -4.70 37.56 17.77
N ALA A 397 -4.80 37.40 16.45
CA ALA A 397 -4.53 38.49 15.50
C ALA A 397 -5.57 39.63 15.62
N MET A 398 -6.84 39.30 15.82
CA MET A 398 -7.87 40.31 16.11
C MET A 398 -7.61 41.04 17.44
N GLN A 399 -7.16 40.36 18.46
CA GLN A 399 -6.76 41.00 19.72
C GLN A 399 -5.57 41.96 19.51
N ALA A 400 -4.56 41.54 18.77
CA ALA A 400 -3.42 42.36 18.41
C ALA A 400 -3.82 43.60 17.56
N TYR A 401 -4.76 43.42 16.64
CA TYR A 401 -5.35 44.52 15.82
C TYR A 401 -6.02 45.57 16.69
N ARG A 402 -6.75 45.18 17.74
CA ARG A 402 -7.52 46.05 18.66
C ARG A 402 -6.70 46.63 19.81
N THR A 403 -5.38 46.39 19.87
CA THR A 403 -4.53 46.95 20.93
C THR A 403 -4.55 48.46 20.87
N ASP A 404 -5.10 49.11 21.89
CA ASP A 404 -5.15 50.58 22.02
C ASP A 404 -3.92 51.09 22.76
N VAL A 405 -3.37 52.19 22.25
CA VAL A 405 -2.18 52.85 22.80
C VAL A 405 -2.58 53.66 24.04
N ALA A 406 -3.81 54.21 24.08
CA ALA A 406 -4.32 55.05 25.18
C ALA A 406 -4.46 54.26 26.50
N ASP A 407 -4.92 52.98 26.40
CA ASP A 407 -5.10 52.11 27.58
C ASP A 407 -3.78 51.77 28.30
N LEU A 408 -2.68 51.75 27.54
CA LEU A 408 -1.34 51.43 28.11
C LEU A 408 -0.67 52.65 28.74
N LEU A 409 -1.00 53.86 28.30
CA LEU A 409 -0.49 55.10 28.88
C LEU A 409 -1.26 55.53 30.16
N SER A 410 -2.46 54.92 30.35
CA SER A 410 -3.31 55.19 31.53
C SER A 410 -3.13 54.21 32.70
N GLN A 411 -2.30 53.16 32.52
CA GLN A 411 -1.96 52.24 33.62
C GLN A 411 -0.71 52.77 34.32
N PRO A 412 -0.80 53.03 35.68
CA PRO A 412 0.29 53.55 36.46
C PRO A 412 1.45 52.57 36.62
#